data_ea27789ab6c2d62061d6f50322e23dc7
#
_entry.id   ea27789ab6c2d62061d6f50322e23dc7
#
_cell.length_a   1.000
_cell.length_b   1.000
_cell.length_c   1.000
_cell.angle_alpha   90.00
_cell.angle_beta   90.00
_cell.angle_gamma   90.00
#
_symmetry.space_group_name_H-M   'P 1'
#
loop_
_entity.id
_entity.type
_entity.pdbx_description
1 polymer ?
#
loop_
_entity_poly.entity_id
_entity_poly.type
_entity_poly.pdbx_seq_one_letter_code
_entity_poly.pdbx_strand_id
1 'polypeptide(L)'
;MNLSYIDVAIKLALGLLSLIVVINYTGKGNLAPTSASDQIQNYVLGGILGGVIYNPSITILQYCIILLIWFALVLTLRWVKTNNSKVKKMIDGEPLQLIKHGKIDVENVRLAGLTAQEVAFKLRSQGVFSIRDVKSAILEQNGQLILTKSGEENPKYPIITDGVIQQNILDVIDKTEDWVTEQLAAQGIQDVSEVFLAEYNNGQLMVVKY
;
A
#
# COMPACT_ATOMS: atom_id res chain seq x y z
N MET A 1 -9.07 -18.01 -39.57
CA MET A 1 -10.24 -18.16 -38.68
C MET A 1 -10.82 -16.76 -38.52
N ASN A 2 -12.10 -16.56 -38.89
CA ASN A 2 -12.70 -15.24 -38.80
C ASN A 2 -13.05 -14.91 -37.34
N LEU A 3 -12.82 -13.67 -36.94
CA LEU A 3 -13.20 -13.15 -35.62
C LEU A 3 -14.72 -13.27 -35.45
N SER A 4 -15.19 -14.02 -34.47
CA SER A 4 -16.61 -14.09 -34.11
C SER A 4 -16.92 -13.03 -33.06
N TYR A 5 -17.86 -12.13 -33.29
CA TYR A 5 -18.29 -11.14 -32.29
C TYR A 5 -18.91 -11.81 -31.04
N ILE A 6 -19.47 -13.02 -31.19
CA ILE A 6 -19.99 -13.80 -30.08
C ILE A 6 -18.84 -14.26 -29.17
N ASP A 7 -17.72 -14.74 -29.75
CA ASP A 7 -16.52 -15.12 -29.02
C ASP A 7 -15.94 -13.93 -28.24
N VAL A 8 -15.86 -12.78 -28.89
CA VAL A 8 -15.44 -11.50 -28.25
C VAL A 8 -16.35 -11.14 -27.08
N ALA A 9 -17.67 -11.21 -27.27
CA ALA A 9 -18.65 -10.88 -26.22
C ALA A 9 -18.53 -11.81 -25.01
N ILE A 10 -18.35 -13.12 -25.24
CA ILE A 10 -18.15 -14.10 -24.18
C ILE A 10 -16.85 -13.82 -23.42
N LYS A 11 -15.73 -13.56 -24.13
CA LYS A 11 -14.44 -13.24 -23.49
C LYS A 11 -14.53 -11.95 -22.68
N LEU A 12 -15.22 -10.91 -23.18
CA LEU A 12 -15.46 -9.67 -22.42
C LEU A 12 -16.27 -9.93 -21.15
N ALA A 13 -17.33 -10.72 -21.24
CA ALA A 13 -18.17 -11.05 -20.08
C ALA A 13 -17.37 -11.84 -19.03
N LEU A 14 -16.59 -12.84 -19.46
CA LEU A 14 -15.72 -13.61 -18.58
C LEU A 14 -14.60 -12.73 -17.95
N GLY A 15 -14.03 -11.82 -18.72
CA GLY A 15 -13.06 -10.85 -18.21
C GLY A 15 -13.67 -9.95 -17.14
N LEU A 16 -14.86 -9.42 -17.35
CA LEU A 16 -15.57 -8.60 -16.36
C LEU A 16 -15.89 -9.41 -15.09
N LEU A 17 -16.40 -10.63 -15.25
CA LEU A 17 -16.67 -11.50 -14.11
C LEU A 17 -15.41 -11.84 -13.33
N SER A 18 -14.27 -12.07 -14.01
CA SER A 18 -12.98 -12.33 -13.35
C SER A 18 -12.54 -11.15 -12.51
N LEU A 19 -12.69 -9.92 -13.00
CA LEU A 19 -12.42 -8.69 -12.23
C LEU A 19 -13.27 -8.62 -10.97
N ILE A 20 -14.57 -8.87 -11.08
CA ILE A 20 -15.49 -8.84 -9.93
C ILE A 20 -15.08 -9.90 -8.90
N VAL A 21 -14.75 -11.12 -9.35
CA VAL A 21 -14.28 -12.20 -8.46
C VAL A 21 -13.00 -11.78 -7.76
N VAL A 22 -12.01 -11.27 -8.50
CA VAL A 22 -10.74 -10.82 -7.92
C VAL A 22 -10.96 -9.74 -6.86
N ILE A 23 -11.74 -8.71 -7.17
CA ILE A 23 -12.04 -7.62 -6.21
C ILE A 23 -12.70 -8.17 -4.94
N ASN A 24 -13.63 -9.12 -5.07
CA ASN A 24 -14.30 -9.70 -3.91
C ASN A 24 -13.37 -10.54 -3.04
N TYR A 25 -12.42 -11.27 -3.63
CA TYR A 25 -11.46 -12.09 -2.89
C TYR A 25 -10.23 -11.32 -2.39
N THR A 26 -9.75 -10.35 -3.16
CA THR A 26 -8.58 -9.53 -2.79
C THR A 26 -8.96 -8.31 -1.95
N GLY A 27 -10.25 -8.02 -1.82
CA GLY A 27 -10.77 -6.92 -1.03
C GLY A 27 -10.81 -5.59 -1.80
N LYS A 28 -11.41 -4.59 -1.16
CA LYS A 28 -11.68 -3.28 -1.75
C LYS A 28 -10.42 -2.43 -2.06
N GLY A 29 -9.25 -2.86 -1.58
CA GLY A 29 -7.97 -2.20 -1.86
C GLY A 29 -7.66 -2.14 -3.36
N ASN A 30 -8.11 -3.11 -4.16
CA ASN A 30 -7.93 -3.09 -5.62
C ASN A 30 -8.75 -2.02 -6.35
N LEU A 31 -9.79 -1.47 -5.73
CA LEU A 31 -10.58 -0.35 -6.29
C LEU A 31 -9.84 0.99 -6.17
N ALA A 32 -9.04 1.13 -5.10
CA ALA A 32 -8.15 2.26 -4.88
C ALA A 32 -6.78 1.71 -4.49
N PRO A 33 -5.89 1.42 -5.45
CA PRO A 33 -4.60 0.80 -5.19
C PRO A 33 -3.81 1.61 -4.15
N THR A 34 -3.44 0.95 -3.05
CA THR A 34 -2.66 1.56 -1.97
C THR A 34 -1.17 1.26 -2.12
N SER A 35 -0.82 0.34 -3.02
CA SER A 35 0.57 0.00 -3.34
C SER A 35 0.82 -0.08 -4.84
N ALA A 36 2.09 0.02 -5.23
CA ALA A 36 2.51 -0.14 -6.63
C ALA A 36 2.18 -1.54 -7.17
N SER A 37 2.30 -2.58 -6.35
CA SER A 37 2.01 -3.96 -6.77
C SER A 37 0.54 -4.18 -7.09
N ASP A 38 -0.39 -3.53 -6.36
CA ASP A 38 -1.81 -3.62 -6.63
C ASP A 38 -2.15 -2.96 -7.98
N GLN A 39 -1.49 -1.85 -8.28
CA GLN A 39 -1.67 -1.16 -9.56
C GLN A 39 -1.11 -1.97 -10.73
N ILE A 40 0.06 -2.59 -10.57
CA ILE A 40 0.68 -3.47 -11.57
C ILE A 40 -0.24 -4.66 -11.89
N GLN A 41 -0.84 -5.29 -10.87
CA GLN A 41 -1.79 -6.39 -11.07
C GLN A 41 -2.97 -5.99 -11.97
N ASN A 42 -3.53 -4.80 -11.78
CA ASN A 42 -4.61 -4.29 -12.61
C ASN A 42 -4.15 -4.05 -14.07
N TYR A 43 -2.93 -3.55 -14.28
CA TYR A 43 -2.37 -3.37 -15.63
C TYR A 43 -2.11 -4.70 -16.33
N VAL A 44 -1.57 -5.69 -15.61
CA VAL A 44 -1.32 -7.03 -16.15
C VAL A 44 -2.64 -7.68 -16.57
N LEU A 45 -3.68 -7.61 -15.72
CA LEU A 45 -5.00 -8.13 -16.08
C LEU A 45 -5.57 -7.42 -17.31
N GLY A 46 -5.50 -6.09 -17.36
CA GLY A 46 -5.92 -5.33 -18.53
C GLY A 46 -5.18 -5.74 -19.81
N GLY A 47 -3.87 -5.99 -19.69
CA GLY A 47 -3.04 -6.51 -20.79
C GLY A 47 -3.46 -7.92 -21.26
N ILE A 48 -3.75 -8.82 -20.32
CA ILE A 48 -4.28 -10.17 -20.63
C ILE A 48 -5.61 -10.06 -21.37
N LEU A 49 -6.55 -9.26 -20.84
CA LEU A 49 -7.86 -9.04 -21.47
C LEU A 49 -7.69 -8.50 -22.89
N GLY A 50 -6.93 -7.41 -23.06
CA GLY A 50 -6.71 -6.75 -24.34
C GLY A 50 -6.04 -7.65 -25.38
N GLY A 51 -5.05 -8.47 -24.98
CA GLY A 51 -4.32 -9.36 -25.87
C GLY A 51 -5.13 -10.59 -26.33
N VAL A 52 -6.06 -11.06 -25.50
CA VAL A 52 -6.78 -12.32 -25.76
C VAL A 52 -8.15 -12.10 -26.41
N ILE A 53 -8.83 -11.00 -26.11
CA ILE A 53 -10.21 -10.75 -26.55
C ILE A 53 -10.33 -10.81 -28.10
N TYR A 54 -9.42 -10.16 -28.79
CA TYR A 54 -9.43 -10.08 -30.25
C TYR A 54 -8.67 -11.21 -30.96
N ASN A 55 -8.09 -12.15 -30.21
CA ASN A 55 -7.33 -13.25 -30.78
C ASN A 55 -8.22 -14.49 -31.00
N PRO A 56 -8.58 -14.82 -32.28
CA PRO A 56 -9.42 -15.98 -32.58
C PRO A 56 -8.70 -17.31 -32.40
N SER A 57 -7.35 -17.31 -32.27
CA SER A 57 -6.57 -18.54 -32.05
C SER A 57 -6.65 -19.02 -30.60
N ILE A 58 -7.03 -18.14 -29.67
CA ILE A 58 -7.18 -18.49 -28.25
C ILE A 58 -8.64 -18.85 -28.01
N THR A 59 -8.90 -20.10 -27.67
CA THR A 59 -10.24 -20.58 -27.34
C THR A 59 -10.72 -20.02 -26.00
N ILE A 60 -12.04 -20.03 -25.77
CA ILE A 60 -12.66 -19.62 -24.49
C ILE A 60 -12.06 -20.44 -23.34
N LEU A 61 -11.87 -21.76 -23.51
CA LEU A 61 -11.27 -22.60 -22.48
C LEU A 61 -9.83 -22.17 -22.14
N GLN A 62 -9.00 -21.92 -23.14
CA GLN A 62 -7.62 -21.42 -22.93
C GLN A 62 -7.63 -20.06 -22.19
N TYR A 63 -8.57 -19.20 -22.54
CA TYR A 63 -8.73 -17.92 -21.85
C TYR A 63 -9.11 -18.09 -20.39
N CYS A 64 -10.06 -18.97 -20.06
CA CYS A 64 -10.40 -19.31 -18.67
C CYS A 64 -9.19 -19.85 -17.89
N ILE A 65 -8.38 -20.71 -18.51
CA ILE A 65 -7.16 -21.23 -17.89
C ILE A 65 -6.17 -20.09 -17.60
N ILE A 66 -5.96 -19.15 -18.53
CA ILE A 66 -5.09 -18.00 -18.34
C ILE A 66 -5.58 -17.15 -17.14
N LEU A 67 -6.87 -16.88 -17.07
CA LEU A 67 -7.47 -16.13 -15.96
C LEU A 67 -7.30 -16.85 -14.61
N LEU A 68 -7.45 -18.17 -14.58
CA LEU A 68 -7.24 -18.98 -13.38
C LEU A 68 -5.78 -18.96 -12.91
N ILE A 69 -4.83 -19.07 -13.84
CA ILE A 69 -3.40 -18.98 -13.54
C ILE A 69 -3.09 -17.60 -12.96
N TRP A 70 -3.56 -16.53 -13.61
CA TRP A 70 -3.36 -15.18 -13.13
C TRP A 70 -3.96 -14.98 -11.73
N PHE A 71 -5.19 -15.44 -11.50
CA PHE A 71 -5.85 -15.38 -10.20
C PHE A 71 -5.05 -16.12 -9.10
N ALA A 72 -4.56 -17.32 -9.40
CA ALA A 72 -3.71 -18.09 -8.48
C ALA A 72 -2.42 -17.33 -8.13
N LEU A 73 -1.78 -16.68 -9.12
CA LEU A 73 -0.58 -15.86 -8.89
C LEU A 73 -0.88 -14.65 -7.99
N VAL A 74 -2.01 -13.96 -8.21
CA VAL A 74 -2.43 -12.82 -7.37
C VAL A 74 -2.69 -13.26 -5.94
N LEU A 75 -3.40 -14.36 -5.73
CA LEU A 75 -3.65 -14.90 -4.38
C LEU A 75 -2.35 -15.33 -3.68
N THR A 76 -1.44 -15.98 -4.41
CA THR A 76 -0.12 -16.39 -3.90
C THR A 76 0.69 -15.15 -3.48
N LEU A 77 0.76 -14.13 -4.35
CA LEU A 77 1.48 -12.89 -4.04
C LEU A 77 0.90 -12.21 -2.79
N ARG A 78 -0.43 -12.13 -2.71
CA ARG A 78 -1.11 -11.57 -1.53
C ARG A 78 -0.78 -12.36 -0.27
N TRP A 79 -0.89 -13.67 -0.31
CA TRP A 79 -0.58 -14.53 0.82
C TRP A 79 0.86 -14.34 1.30
N VAL A 80 1.84 -14.31 0.37
CA VAL A 80 3.24 -14.09 0.69
C VAL A 80 3.46 -12.72 1.33
N LYS A 81 2.84 -11.65 0.80
CA LYS A 81 2.91 -10.29 1.35
C LYS A 81 2.31 -10.20 2.75
N THR A 82 1.19 -10.88 2.99
CA THR A 82 0.52 -10.86 4.30
C THR A 82 1.32 -11.61 5.36
N ASN A 83 1.97 -12.72 4.98
CA ASN A 83 2.70 -13.55 5.93
C ASN A 83 4.20 -13.20 6.07
N ASN A 84 4.71 -12.27 5.26
CA ASN A 84 6.13 -11.91 5.29
C ASN A 84 6.33 -10.40 5.10
N SER A 85 6.60 -9.71 6.21
CA SER A 85 6.82 -8.26 6.22
C SER A 85 8.03 -7.84 5.38
N LYS A 86 9.10 -8.65 5.32
CA LYS A 86 10.28 -8.36 4.50
C LYS A 86 9.95 -8.39 3.01
N VAL A 87 9.14 -9.38 2.59
CA VAL A 87 8.68 -9.46 1.19
C VAL A 87 7.72 -8.32 0.87
N LYS A 88 6.81 -7.96 1.80
CA LYS A 88 5.92 -6.79 1.66
C LYS A 88 6.74 -5.51 1.44
N LYS A 89 7.75 -5.26 2.27
CA LYS A 89 8.65 -4.10 2.14
C LYS A 89 9.42 -4.09 0.82
N MET A 90 9.89 -5.25 0.37
CA MET A 90 10.63 -5.38 -0.88
C MET A 90 9.75 -5.12 -2.12
N ILE A 91 8.48 -5.55 -2.09
CA ILE A 91 7.55 -5.44 -3.24
C ILE A 91 6.84 -4.08 -3.25
N ASP A 92 6.31 -3.64 -2.13
CA ASP A 92 5.49 -2.43 -2.04
C ASP A 92 6.32 -1.19 -1.63
N GLY A 93 7.52 -1.40 -1.06
CA GLY A 93 8.32 -0.35 -0.45
C GLY A 93 7.85 -0.02 0.97
N GLU A 94 8.41 1.05 1.52
CA GLU A 94 8.03 1.62 2.82
C GLU A 94 7.66 3.09 2.66
N PRO A 95 6.78 3.62 3.51
CA PRO A 95 6.58 5.06 3.58
C PRO A 95 7.89 5.77 3.93
N LEU A 96 8.19 6.87 3.24
CA LEU A 96 9.43 7.64 3.44
C LEU A 96 9.11 9.01 4.02
N GLN A 97 9.72 9.33 5.17
CA GLN A 97 9.60 10.66 5.76
C GLN A 97 10.46 11.66 5.00
N LEU A 98 9.83 12.56 4.22
CA LEU A 98 10.51 13.56 3.41
C LEU A 98 10.80 14.87 4.18
N ILE A 99 9.97 15.18 5.18
CA ILE A 99 10.13 16.38 6.01
C ILE A 99 9.95 16.01 7.48
N LYS A 100 10.90 16.42 8.32
CA LYS A 100 10.86 16.28 9.77
C LYS A 100 11.13 17.65 10.43
N HIS A 101 10.21 18.12 11.27
CA HIS A 101 10.32 19.40 12.00
C HIS A 101 10.70 20.58 11.08
N GLY A 102 10.04 20.73 9.94
CA GLY A 102 10.29 21.81 8.98
C GLY A 102 11.58 21.70 8.18
N LYS A 103 12.28 20.56 8.24
CA LYS A 103 13.51 20.30 7.51
C LYS A 103 13.30 19.16 6.51
N ILE A 104 13.76 19.36 5.27
CA ILE A 104 13.74 18.31 4.25
C ILE A 104 14.87 17.31 4.54
N ASP A 105 14.51 16.02 4.48
CA ASP A 105 15.46 14.92 4.41
C ASP A 105 15.80 14.64 2.93
N VAL A 106 16.95 15.18 2.51
CA VAL A 106 17.39 15.07 1.10
C VAL A 106 17.72 13.63 0.72
N GLU A 107 18.15 12.80 1.67
CA GLU A 107 18.47 11.40 1.43
C GLU A 107 17.19 10.62 1.14
N ASN A 108 16.17 10.78 1.98
CA ASN A 108 14.86 10.15 1.75
C ASN A 108 14.18 10.65 0.48
N VAL A 109 14.33 11.93 0.11
CA VAL A 109 13.83 12.45 -1.17
C VAL A 109 14.51 11.76 -2.35
N ARG A 110 15.83 11.52 -2.28
CA ARG A 110 16.56 10.77 -3.32
C ARG A 110 16.16 9.30 -3.38
N LEU A 111 16.01 8.66 -2.21
CA LEU A 111 15.51 7.26 -2.13
C LEU A 111 14.11 7.12 -2.73
N ALA A 112 13.25 8.12 -2.56
CA ALA A 112 11.94 8.18 -3.17
C ALA A 112 11.98 8.43 -4.70
N GLY A 113 13.15 8.72 -5.26
CA GLY A 113 13.30 9.07 -6.68
C GLY A 113 12.71 10.43 -7.04
N LEU A 114 12.50 11.32 -6.05
CA LEU A 114 11.88 12.62 -6.26
C LEU A 114 12.93 13.73 -6.44
N THR A 115 12.59 14.69 -7.29
CA THR A 115 13.31 15.96 -7.43
C THR A 115 12.76 17.00 -6.44
N ALA A 116 13.55 18.04 -6.15
CA ALA A 116 13.08 19.17 -5.33
C ALA A 116 11.82 19.84 -5.90
N GLN A 117 11.69 19.87 -7.23
CA GLN A 117 10.52 20.44 -7.91
C GLN A 117 9.26 19.60 -7.68
N GLU A 118 9.37 18.27 -7.70
CA GLU A 118 8.26 17.36 -7.42
C GLU A 118 7.82 17.42 -5.96
N VAL A 119 8.76 17.51 -5.02
CA VAL A 119 8.44 17.73 -3.60
C VAL A 119 7.69 19.06 -3.43
N ALA A 120 8.19 20.14 -4.02
CA ALA A 120 7.54 21.44 -3.97
C ALA A 120 6.14 21.42 -4.63
N PHE A 121 5.97 20.68 -5.73
CA PHE A 121 4.67 20.49 -6.37
C PHE A 121 3.70 19.74 -5.45
N LYS A 122 4.14 18.62 -4.85
CA LYS A 122 3.33 17.81 -3.91
C LYS A 122 2.88 18.64 -2.69
N LEU A 123 3.74 19.50 -2.16
CA LEU A 123 3.40 20.42 -1.07
C LEU A 123 2.33 21.44 -1.49
N ARG A 124 2.51 22.07 -2.66
CA ARG A 124 1.54 23.05 -3.18
C ARG A 124 0.19 22.42 -3.49
N SER A 125 0.15 21.19 -3.99
CA SER A 125 -1.11 20.46 -4.23
C SER A 125 -1.91 20.20 -2.95
N GLN A 126 -1.24 20.23 -1.78
CA GLN A 126 -1.82 20.12 -0.44
C GLN A 126 -2.08 21.50 0.22
N GLY A 127 -1.92 22.60 -0.54
CA GLY A 127 -2.13 23.95 -0.02
C GLY A 127 -1.02 24.46 0.90
N VAL A 128 0.20 23.90 0.78
CA VAL A 128 1.38 24.32 1.54
C VAL A 128 2.39 24.96 0.61
N PHE A 129 2.77 26.20 0.91
CA PHE A 129 3.65 27.01 0.08
C PHE A 129 5.05 27.22 0.69
N SER A 130 5.22 26.89 1.98
CA SER A 130 6.49 26.96 2.68
C SER A 130 6.79 25.66 3.41
N ILE A 131 8.01 25.15 3.29
CA ILE A 131 8.49 23.97 4.01
C ILE A 131 8.44 24.20 5.54
N ARG A 132 8.62 25.44 5.98
CA ARG A 132 8.60 25.82 7.40
C ARG A 132 7.22 25.63 8.05
N ASP A 133 6.16 25.63 7.23
CA ASP A 133 4.80 25.42 7.69
C ASP A 133 4.46 23.92 7.84
N VAL A 134 5.42 23.04 7.51
CA VAL A 134 5.27 21.58 7.59
C VAL A 134 5.99 21.05 8.82
N LYS A 135 5.26 20.43 9.72
CA LYS A 135 5.84 19.72 10.86
C LYS A 135 6.42 18.36 10.42
N SER A 136 5.65 17.61 9.63
CA SER A 136 6.03 16.32 9.08
C SER A 136 5.40 16.10 7.72
N ALA A 137 6.12 15.46 6.79
CA ALA A 137 5.57 15.00 5.53
C ALA A 137 6.09 13.60 5.21
N ILE A 138 5.18 12.66 4.98
CA ILE A 138 5.47 11.25 4.68
C ILE A 138 4.96 10.96 3.27
N LEU A 139 5.82 10.40 2.44
CA LEU A 139 5.46 9.86 1.14
C LEU A 139 5.02 8.41 1.31
N GLU A 140 3.76 8.14 1.03
CA GLU A 140 3.18 6.80 1.08
C GLU A 140 3.63 5.93 -0.10
N GLN A 141 3.43 4.61 0.02
CA GLN A 141 3.80 3.61 -1.00
C GLN A 141 3.12 3.84 -2.36
N ASN A 142 1.94 4.47 -2.38
CA ASN A 142 1.22 4.85 -3.60
C ASN A 142 1.65 6.20 -4.18
N GLY A 143 2.69 6.83 -3.61
CA GLY A 143 3.20 8.13 -4.02
C GLY A 143 2.40 9.32 -3.53
N GLN A 144 1.39 9.14 -2.68
CA GLN A 144 0.68 10.24 -2.03
C GLN A 144 1.52 10.84 -0.92
N LEU A 145 1.47 12.16 -0.76
CA LEU A 145 2.13 12.85 0.33
C LEU A 145 1.12 13.13 1.43
N ILE A 146 1.35 12.57 2.63
CA ILE A 146 0.60 12.91 3.83
C ILE A 146 1.42 13.91 4.61
N LEU A 147 0.83 15.05 4.95
CA LEU A 147 1.52 16.10 5.69
C LEU A 147 0.75 16.53 6.94
N THR A 148 1.52 16.97 7.94
CA THR A 148 1.03 17.62 9.15
C THR A 148 1.62 19.02 9.17
N LYS A 149 0.76 20.03 9.31
CA LYS A 149 1.20 21.44 9.38
C LYS A 149 1.76 21.78 10.75
N SER A 150 2.63 22.79 10.80
CA SER A 150 3.11 23.35 12.06
C SER A 150 1.93 23.90 12.87
N GLY A 151 1.83 23.50 14.13
CA GLY A 151 0.70 23.88 15.01
C GLY A 151 -0.47 22.88 15.02
N GLU A 152 -0.51 21.93 14.12
CA GLU A 152 -1.47 20.83 14.18
C GLU A 152 -0.98 19.74 15.14
N GLU A 153 -1.93 19.02 15.77
CA GLU A 153 -1.61 17.81 16.52
C GLU A 153 -0.98 16.76 15.56
N ASN A 154 -0.06 15.96 16.08
CA ASN A 154 0.47 14.86 15.28
C ASN A 154 -0.66 13.90 14.91
N PRO A 155 -0.77 13.48 13.65
CA PRO A 155 -1.63 12.38 13.29
C PRO A 155 -1.28 11.19 14.19
N LYS A 156 -2.30 10.48 14.65
CA LYS A 156 -2.12 9.26 15.42
C LYS A 156 -1.73 8.15 14.45
N TYR A 157 -0.45 8.09 14.10
CA TYR A 157 0.05 7.01 13.25
C TYR A 157 0.05 5.70 14.02
N PRO A 158 -0.37 4.60 13.40
CA PRO A 158 -0.23 3.29 14.02
C PRO A 158 1.24 2.93 14.18
N ILE A 159 1.65 2.65 15.41
CA ILE A 159 3.01 2.22 15.77
C ILE A 159 3.19 0.74 15.46
N ILE A 160 2.11 -0.05 15.59
CA ILE A 160 2.10 -1.47 15.27
C ILE A 160 0.97 -1.71 14.27
N THR A 161 1.27 -2.43 13.21
CA THR A 161 0.29 -2.92 12.25
C THR A 161 0.59 -4.38 11.92
N ASP A 162 -0.43 -5.22 11.96
CA ASP A 162 -0.33 -6.66 11.65
C ASP A 162 0.82 -7.36 12.40
N GLY A 163 1.00 -7.05 13.69
CA GLY A 163 2.06 -7.62 14.52
C GLY A 163 3.47 -7.10 14.23
N VAL A 164 3.62 -6.04 13.46
CA VAL A 164 4.93 -5.47 13.08
C VAL A 164 5.07 -4.04 13.60
N ILE A 165 6.14 -3.76 14.33
CA ILE A 165 6.48 -2.41 14.79
C ILE A 165 6.92 -1.56 13.60
N GLN A 166 6.38 -0.36 13.49
CA GLN A 166 6.68 0.61 12.44
C GLN A 166 7.79 1.55 12.90
N GLN A 167 9.04 1.19 12.64
CA GLN A 167 10.24 1.93 13.11
C GLN A 167 10.24 3.38 12.68
N ASN A 168 9.88 3.65 11.43
CA ASN A 168 9.77 5.01 10.88
C ASN A 168 8.76 5.88 11.66
N ILE A 169 7.73 5.28 12.25
CA ILE A 169 6.75 6.00 13.06
C ILE A 169 7.28 6.24 14.47
N LEU A 170 8.02 5.29 15.05
CA LEU A 170 8.69 5.49 16.34
C LEU A 170 9.63 6.69 16.28
N ASP A 171 10.39 6.85 15.19
CA ASP A 171 11.27 7.99 14.95
C ASP A 171 10.52 9.32 14.89
N VAL A 172 9.28 9.32 14.36
CA VAL A 172 8.42 10.53 14.29
C VAL A 172 7.96 10.98 15.66
N ILE A 173 7.69 10.03 16.57
CA ILE A 173 7.16 10.30 17.91
C ILE A 173 8.25 10.30 18.99
N ASP A 174 9.53 10.18 18.60
CA ASP A 174 10.70 10.10 19.49
C ASP A 174 10.55 8.99 20.57
N LYS A 175 10.17 7.77 20.13
CA LYS A 175 10.04 6.57 20.96
C LYS A 175 10.91 5.43 20.42
N THR A 176 11.18 4.43 21.29
CA THR A 176 11.98 3.26 20.98
C THR A 176 11.13 1.99 20.98
N GLU A 177 11.66 0.90 20.40
CA GLU A 177 11.03 -0.43 20.48
C GLU A 177 10.90 -0.92 21.93
N ASP A 178 11.89 -0.61 22.79
CA ASP A 178 11.83 -0.96 24.21
C ASP A 178 10.62 -0.32 24.90
N TRP A 179 10.38 0.97 24.61
CA TRP A 179 9.19 1.65 25.12
C TRP A 179 7.89 0.97 24.67
N VAL A 180 7.80 0.53 23.40
CA VAL A 180 6.62 -0.20 22.90
C VAL A 180 6.44 -1.50 23.65
N THR A 181 7.52 -2.25 23.84
CA THR A 181 7.53 -3.53 24.55
C THR A 181 7.06 -3.36 26.00
N GLU A 182 7.54 -2.33 26.69
CA GLU A 182 7.12 -2.00 28.05
C GLU A 182 5.61 -1.66 28.11
N GLN A 183 5.11 -0.88 27.15
CA GLN A 183 3.68 -0.52 27.10
C GLN A 183 2.78 -1.73 26.81
N LEU A 184 3.22 -2.66 25.96
CA LEU A 184 2.51 -3.91 25.70
C LEU A 184 2.51 -4.82 26.93
N ALA A 185 3.66 -4.97 27.59
CA ALA A 185 3.79 -5.77 28.80
C ALA A 185 2.89 -5.23 29.94
N ALA A 186 2.79 -3.90 30.11
CA ALA A 186 1.90 -3.27 31.07
C ALA A 186 0.41 -3.57 30.80
N GLN A 187 0.05 -3.90 29.56
CA GLN A 187 -1.31 -4.31 29.16
C GLN A 187 -1.48 -5.85 29.11
N GLY A 188 -0.48 -6.62 29.58
CA GLY A 188 -0.51 -8.09 29.58
C GLY A 188 -0.32 -8.74 28.21
N ILE A 189 0.28 -8.00 27.26
CA ILE A 189 0.58 -8.51 25.91
C ILE A 189 2.07 -8.83 25.85
N GLN A 190 2.39 -10.09 25.63
CA GLN A 190 3.78 -10.56 25.61
C GLN A 190 4.39 -10.64 24.21
N ASP A 191 3.54 -10.81 23.20
CA ASP A 191 3.97 -10.94 21.80
C ASP A 191 3.30 -9.86 20.93
N VAL A 192 4.14 -9.11 20.23
CA VAL A 192 3.69 -8.09 19.25
C VAL A 192 2.81 -8.70 18.16
N SER A 193 3.00 -9.97 17.82
CA SER A 193 2.18 -10.68 16.82
C SER A 193 0.70 -10.81 17.18
N GLU A 194 0.33 -10.65 18.47
CA GLU A 194 -1.06 -10.61 18.92
C GLU A 194 -1.78 -9.30 18.56
N VAL A 195 -1.02 -8.27 18.17
CA VAL A 195 -1.54 -6.92 17.96
C VAL A 195 -1.89 -6.69 16.49
N PHE A 196 -3.19 -6.46 16.22
CA PHE A 196 -3.65 -6.06 14.90
C PHE A 196 -3.26 -4.61 14.60
N LEU A 197 -3.53 -3.69 15.54
CA LEU A 197 -3.23 -2.26 15.43
C LEU A 197 -2.87 -1.69 16.80
N ALA A 198 -1.85 -0.84 16.87
CA ALA A 198 -1.61 -0.03 18.06
C ALA A 198 -1.25 1.40 17.69
N GLU A 199 -1.90 2.37 18.36
CA GLU A 199 -1.72 3.80 18.14
C GLU A 199 -1.17 4.50 19.38
N TYR A 200 -0.28 5.48 19.16
CA TYR A 200 0.19 6.37 20.23
C TYR A 200 -0.83 7.48 20.51
N ASN A 201 -1.27 7.58 21.74
CA ASN A 201 -2.17 8.64 22.19
C ASN A 201 -1.70 9.23 23.52
N ASN A 202 -1.13 10.44 23.49
CA ASN A 202 -0.77 11.22 24.69
C ASN A 202 0.02 10.43 25.77
N GLY A 203 1.06 9.70 25.34
CA GLY A 203 1.90 8.94 26.27
C GLY A 203 1.47 7.49 26.51
N GLN A 204 0.32 7.09 26.00
CA GLN A 204 -0.22 5.73 26.14
C GLN A 204 -0.32 5.02 24.79
N LEU A 205 -0.21 3.72 24.82
CA LEU A 205 -0.43 2.86 23.66
C LEU A 205 -1.87 2.32 23.67
N MET A 206 -2.66 2.70 22.67
CA MET A 206 -3.99 2.13 22.46
C MET A 206 -3.85 0.90 21.55
N VAL A 207 -4.24 -0.27 22.06
CA VAL A 207 -4.01 -1.55 21.38
C VAL A 207 -5.33 -2.19 20.97
N VAL A 208 -5.37 -2.67 19.72
CA VAL A 208 -6.42 -3.54 19.17
C VAL A 208 -5.77 -4.89 18.87
N LYS A 209 -6.26 -5.98 19.46
CA LYS A 209 -5.79 -7.34 19.21
C LYS A 209 -6.54 -7.99 18.04
N TYR A 210 -5.99 -9.07 17.49
CA TYR A 210 -6.69 -9.94 16.56
C TYR A 210 -7.91 -10.63 17.18
#